data_8b04f982ec30176287a5ca826ebe108d
#
_entry.id   8b04f982ec30176287a5ca826ebe108d
#
_cell.length_a   1.000
_cell.length_b   1.000
_cell.length_c   1.000
_cell.angle_alpha   90.00
_cell.angle_beta   90.00
_cell.angle_gamma   90.00
#
_symmetry.space_group_name_H-M   'P 1'
#
loop_
_entity.id
_entity.type
_entity.pdbx_description
1 polymer ?
#
loop_
_entity_poly.entity_id
_entity_poly.type
_entity_poly.pdbx_seq_one_letter_code
_entity_poly.pdbx_strand_id
1 'polypeptide(L)'
;MSIFEHIILFSILFIVYTFWGKYNVNKNGLKFWQAAIVPILLYVFITGSRYGWGKDYLWYRVQYEFAIFDPHQVAFNWLNQFLSFIEFNYVGAFMVYSFIFITCAFVFLRSFGTQSTYMYCFLLPATLSISTTFIRQGVGTAFMLLALVFLQNKKWIYMGIVAIIAYSFHSATVLTFGIILGIFFLIKKPIHYAISIPIYLFFTFIYDIGNTAFLADFLEQYVHLGGKFQSYMDNSEKWFGETAIQEQYTQGLFATLTSSLFYISIFYLGYQALKIRKDKAIVYLFNVVVAGFILYRMVYSFELLNRMTLSLQMFYFVPLGYIFYVYFQDCQEPENYRLKKYFRIGITVSLAYLFMYWGRFIFLNEEADFFWHHLNEYFDINEFLDQILYL
;
A
#
# COMPACT_ATOMS: atom_id res chain seq x y z
N MET A 1 3.13 4.61 -26.05
CA MET A 1 4.35 4.04 -25.48
C MET A 1 4.38 2.53 -25.55
N SER A 2 5.51 1.94 -25.53
CA SER A 2 5.53 0.49 -25.57
C SER A 2 5.32 -0.07 -24.15
N ILE A 3 4.25 -0.81 -23.94
CA ILE A 3 4.04 -1.76 -22.84
C ILE A 3 5.34 -2.50 -22.50
N PHE A 4 6.16 -2.71 -23.52
CA PHE A 4 7.47 -3.34 -23.45
C PHE A 4 8.47 -2.59 -22.53
N GLU A 5 8.48 -1.25 -22.57
CA GLU A 5 9.36 -0.44 -21.70
C GLU A 5 8.96 -0.58 -20.22
N HIS A 6 7.65 -0.56 -19.91
CA HIS A 6 7.16 -0.84 -18.57
C HIS A 6 7.56 -2.24 -18.09
N ILE A 7 7.38 -3.26 -18.93
CA ILE A 7 7.76 -4.63 -18.59
C ILE A 7 9.24 -4.71 -18.27
N ILE A 8 10.10 -4.09 -19.08
CA ILE A 8 11.55 -4.10 -18.87
C ILE A 8 11.91 -3.40 -17.57
N LEU A 9 11.48 -2.15 -17.37
CA LEU A 9 11.86 -1.34 -16.22
C LEU A 9 11.40 -1.96 -14.90
N PHE A 10 10.15 -2.46 -14.83
CA PHE A 10 9.67 -3.14 -13.64
C PHE A 10 10.31 -4.50 -13.42
N SER A 11 10.66 -5.23 -14.49
CA SER A 11 11.41 -6.48 -14.37
C SER A 11 12.80 -6.24 -13.81
N ILE A 12 13.50 -5.21 -14.29
CA ILE A 12 14.81 -4.79 -13.77
C ILE A 12 14.68 -4.45 -12.28
N LEU A 13 13.68 -3.64 -11.92
CA LEU A 13 13.44 -3.23 -10.53
C LEU A 13 13.19 -4.45 -9.64
N PHE A 14 12.33 -5.38 -10.07
CA PHE A 14 12.03 -6.61 -9.34
C PHE A 14 13.27 -7.50 -9.15
N ILE A 15 14.07 -7.67 -10.20
CA ILE A 15 15.33 -8.42 -10.16
C ILE A 15 16.30 -7.77 -9.17
N VAL A 16 16.50 -6.45 -9.28
CA VAL A 16 17.41 -5.71 -8.38
C VAL A 16 16.97 -5.87 -6.92
N TYR A 17 15.70 -5.74 -6.62
CA TYR A 17 15.18 -5.90 -5.25
C TYR A 17 15.32 -7.33 -4.71
N THR A 18 15.11 -8.32 -5.56
CA THR A 18 15.30 -9.73 -5.20
C THR A 18 16.76 -10.03 -4.87
N PHE A 19 17.68 -9.61 -5.74
CA PHE A 19 19.12 -9.78 -5.50
C PHE A 19 19.59 -8.98 -4.28
N TRP A 20 19.11 -7.74 -4.15
CA TRP A 20 19.48 -6.90 -3.02
C TRP A 20 19.06 -7.54 -1.68
N GLY A 21 17.84 -8.00 -1.57
CA GLY A 21 17.32 -8.70 -0.39
C GLY A 21 18.14 -9.95 -0.05
N LYS A 22 18.56 -10.71 -1.07
CA LYS A 22 19.34 -11.93 -0.85
C LYS A 22 20.77 -11.67 -0.36
N TYR A 23 21.46 -10.65 -0.88
CA TYR A 23 22.88 -10.48 -0.66
C TYR A 23 23.27 -9.32 0.27
N ASN A 24 22.35 -8.39 0.55
CA ASN A 24 22.68 -7.16 1.25
C ASN A 24 21.93 -6.97 2.59
N VAL A 25 20.89 -7.75 2.86
CA VAL A 25 20.06 -7.61 4.07
C VAL A 25 20.87 -7.74 5.37
N ASN A 26 21.94 -8.53 5.36
CA ASN A 26 22.81 -8.75 6.51
C ASN A 26 23.89 -7.67 6.71
N LYS A 27 24.03 -6.73 5.75
CA LYS A 27 24.99 -5.65 5.90
C LYS A 27 24.54 -4.67 6.97
N ASN A 28 25.50 -4.19 7.79
CA ASN A 28 25.26 -3.29 8.90
C ASN A 28 25.74 -1.86 8.61
N GLY A 29 25.13 -0.89 9.33
CA GLY A 29 25.59 0.50 9.35
C GLY A 29 25.64 1.11 7.93
N LEU A 30 26.76 1.77 7.64
CA LEU A 30 26.97 2.47 6.39
C LEU A 30 26.99 1.53 5.15
N LYS A 31 27.51 0.30 5.30
CA LYS A 31 27.57 -0.68 4.20
C LYS A 31 26.18 -1.08 3.70
N PHE A 32 25.18 -1.12 4.59
CA PHE A 32 23.79 -1.35 4.20
C PHE A 32 23.28 -0.21 3.30
N TRP A 33 23.49 1.03 3.71
CA TRP A 33 23.02 2.19 2.95
C TRP A 33 23.74 2.39 1.65
N GLN A 34 25.05 2.17 1.60
CA GLN A 34 25.82 2.19 0.35
C GLN A 34 25.28 1.18 -0.67
N ALA A 35 24.94 -0.03 -0.20
CA ALA A 35 24.32 -1.02 -1.08
C ALA A 35 22.89 -0.63 -1.48
N ALA A 36 22.14 0.03 -0.60
CA ALA A 36 20.74 0.42 -0.84
C ALA A 36 20.59 1.60 -1.81
N ILE A 37 21.64 2.37 -2.09
CA ILE A 37 21.59 3.51 -3.01
C ILE A 37 21.02 3.08 -4.37
N VAL A 38 21.53 2.01 -4.97
CA VAL A 38 21.13 1.56 -6.31
C VAL A 38 19.63 1.20 -6.38
N PRO A 39 19.09 0.30 -5.54
CA PRO A 39 17.66 -0.01 -5.59
C PRO A 39 16.77 1.20 -5.23
N ILE A 40 17.21 2.07 -4.31
CA ILE A 40 16.46 3.29 -3.97
C ILE A 40 16.40 4.23 -5.17
N LEU A 41 17.55 4.56 -5.78
CA LEU A 41 17.58 5.47 -6.92
C LEU A 41 16.85 4.90 -8.14
N LEU A 42 16.93 3.60 -8.38
CA LEU A 42 16.18 2.96 -9.45
C LEU A 42 14.67 3.06 -9.24
N TYR A 43 14.20 2.84 -8.00
CA TYR A 43 12.80 3.02 -7.66
C TYR A 43 12.38 4.49 -7.87
N VAL A 44 13.15 5.43 -7.33
CA VAL A 44 12.89 6.88 -7.44
C VAL A 44 12.80 7.31 -8.89
N PHE A 45 13.73 6.85 -9.72
CA PHE A 45 13.73 7.15 -11.14
C PHE A 45 12.49 6.61 -11.83
N ILE A 46 12.18 5.32 -11.69
CA ILE A 46 11.04 4.70 -12.38
C ILE A 46 9.71 5.27 -11.90
N THR A 47 9.50 5.38 -10.59
CA THR A 47 8.20 5.84 -10.05
C THR A 47 8.06 7.37 -10.07
N GLY A 48 9.15 8.11 -9.97
CA GLY A 48 9.15 9.58 -10.02
C GLY A 48 9.01 10.12 -11.45
N SER A 49 9.52 9.40 -12.44
CA SER A 49 9.42 9.80 -13.86
C SER A 49 8.14 9.34 -14.55
N ARG A 50 7.17 8.83 -13.79
CA ARG A 50 5.86 8.41 -14.32
C ARG A 50 5.09 9.56 -14.93
N TYR A 51 4.29 9.27 -15.94
CA TYR A 51 3.33 10.16 -16.58
C TYR A 51 1.98 9.44 -16.70
N GLY A 52 0.88 10.10 -16.34
CA GLY A 52 -0.47 9.53 -16.44
C GLY A 52 -0.79 8.33 -15.54
N TRP A 53 0.08 7.96 -14.57
CA TRP A 53 -0.15 6.79 -13.72
C TRP A 53 -1.12 7.09 -12.58
N GLY A 54 -2.29 6.49 -12.66
CA GLY A 54 -3.32 6.57 -11.64
C GLY A 54 -4.22 7.79 -11.76
N LYS A 55 -5.45 7.64 -11.28
CA LYS A 55 -6.51 8.65 -11.41
C LYS A 55 -6.14 10.05 -10.87
N ASP A 56 -5.32 10.09 -9.81
CA ASP A 56 -4.99 11.35 -9.14
C ASP A 56 -3.71 12.02 -9.71
N TYR A 57 -3.07 11.45 -10.74
CA TYR A 57 -1.81 11.96 -11.29
C TYR A 57 -1.90 13.43 -11.74
N LEU A 58 -2.85 13.74 -12.61
CA LEU A 58 -3.04 15.09 -13.14
C LEU A 58 -3.34 16.09 -12.02
N TRP A 59 -4.17 15.69 -11.05
CA TRP A 59 -4.49 16.52 -9.91
C TRP A 59 -3.25 16.90 -9.08
N TYR A 60 -2.34 15.96 -8.83
CA TYR A 60 -1.09 16.25 -8.12
C TYR A 60 -0.14 17.12 -8.93
N ARG A 61 -0.09 16.93 -10.26
CA ARG A 61 0.69 17.80 -11.15
C ARG A 61 0.15 19.22 -11.11
N VAL A 62 -1.15 19.42 -11.27
CA VAL A 62 -1.81 20.73 -11.18
C VAL A 62 -1.59 21.40 -9.82
N GLN A 63 -1.79 20.64 -8.73
CA GLN A 63 -1.54 21.16 -7.38
C GLN A 63 -0.10 21.70 -7.21
N TYR A 64 0.86 21.01 -7.81
CA TYR A 64 2.25 21.40 -7.72
C TYR A 64 2.58 22.61 -8.63
N GLU A 65 2.25 22.54 -9.92
CA GLU A 65 2.59 23.55 -10.93
C GLU A 65 1.88 24.89 -10.67
N PHE A 66 0.64 24.85 -10.16
CA PHE A 66 -0.17 26.05 -9.91
C PHE A 66 -0.27 26.44 -8.43
N ALA A 67 0.53 25.81 -7.58
CA ALA A 67 0.59 26.08 -6.14
C ALA A 67 -0.78 26.04 -5.43
N ILE A 68 -1.65 25.07 -5.82
CA ILE A 68 -2.97 24.91 -5.23
C ILE A 68 -2.82 24.26 -3.85
N PHE A 69 -3.29 24.94 -2.79
CA PHE A 69 -3.18 24.48 -1.43
C PHE A 69 -4.45 23.80 -0.93
N ASP A 70 -4.28 22.62 -0.32
CA ASP A 70 -5.31 21.98 0.51
C ASP A 70 -5.08 22.36 1.98
N PRO A 71 -5.95 23.16 2.62
CA PRO A 71 -5.74 23.61 4.00
C PRO A 71 -5.67 22.48 5.01
N HIS A 72 -6.14 21.28 4.65
CA HIS A 72 -6.14 20.10 5.52
C HIS A 72 -4.85 19.26 5.41
N GLN A 73 -3.85 19.68 4.60
CA GLN A 73 -2.64 18.92 4.33
C GLN A 73 -1.38 19.77 4.45
N VAL A 74 -1.19 20.27 5.64
CA VAL A 74 -0.17 21.28 5.95
C VAL A 74 1.24 20.84 5.52
N ALA A 75 1.67 19.64 5.90
CA ALA A 75 3.02 19.16 5.59
C ALA A 75 3.23 18.91 4.09
N PHE A 76 2.20 18.42 3.38
CA PHE A 76 2.31 18.23 1.93
C PHE A 76 2.43 19.56 1.19
N ASN A 77 1.65 20.56 1.60
CA ASN A 77 1.73 21.91 1.04
C ASN A 77 3.11 22.54 1.29
N TRP A 78 3.64 22.42 2.51
CA TRP A 78 4.98 22.95 2.83
C TRP A 78 6.09 22.28 2.02
N LEU A 79 5.99 20.96 1.83
CA LEU A 79 6.95 20.24 1.00
C LEU A 79 6.88 20.74 -0.45
N ASN A 80 5.68 20.91 -1.00
CA ASN A 80 5.50 21.44 -2.35
C ASN A 80 6.07 22.87 -2.51
N GLN A 81 5.78 23.76 -1.55
CA GLN A 81 6.33 25.10 -1.53
C GLN A 81 7.86 25.10 -1.48
N PHE A 82 8.44 24.26 -0.62
CA PHE A 82 9.89 24.14 -0.51
C PHE A 82 10.51 23.64 -1.83
N LEU A 83 9.92 22.61 -2.45
CA LEU A 83 10.41 22.06 -3.72
C LEU A 83 10.27 23.07 -4.87
N SER A 84 9.17 23.81 -4.92
CA SER A 84 8.99 24.90 -5.87
C SER A 84 9.98 26.07 -5.64
N PHE A 85 10.25 26.41 -4.37
CA PHE A 85 11.24 27.44 -4.03
C PHE A 85 12.66 27.08 -4.51
N ILE A 86 13.04 25.82 -4.51
CA ILE A 86 14.32 25.33 -5.06
C ILE A 86 14.24 24.97 -6.54
N GLU A 87 13.20 25.44 -7.23
CA GLU A 87 13.00 25.33 -8.67
C GLU A 87 12.89 23.88 -9.21
N PHE A 88 12.42 22.95 -8.38
CA PHE A 88 12.08 21.60 -8.88
C PHE A 88 10.84 21.68 -9.75
N ASN A 89 10.87 21.01 -10.91
CA ASN A 89 9.66 20.77 -11.67
C ASN A 89 8.83 19.64 -11.03
N TYR A 90 7.61 19.38 -11.53
CA TYR A 90 6.72 18.35 -10.98
C TYR A 90 7.37 16.95 -10.97
N VAL A 91 8.21 16.62 -11.97
CA VAL A 91 8.93 15.33 -12.02
C VAL A 91 9.92 15.21 -10.86
N GLY A 92 10.69 16.28 -10.60
CA GLY A 92 11.58 16.35 -9.45
C GLY A 92 10.82 16.20 -8.12
N ALA A 93 9.65 16.84 -7.99
CA ALA A 93 8.80 16.67 -6.82
C ALA A 93 8.32 15.22 -6.65
N PHE A 94 7.88 14.57 -7.71
CA PHE A 94 7.46 13.16 -7.69
C PHE A 94 8.61 12.20 -7.36
N MET A 95 9.82 12.52 -7.80
CA MET A 95 11.04 11.80 -7.38
C MET A 95 11.29 11.95 -5.88
N VAL A 96 11.09 13.15 -5.31
CA VAL A 96 11.25 13.37 -3.86
C VAL A 96 10.19 12.58 -3.06
N TYR A 97 8.93 12.56 -3.48
CA TYR A 97 7.90 11.76 -2.80
C TYR A 97 8.25 10.26 -2.85
N SER A 98 8.69 9.80 -4.01
CA SER A 98 9.12 8.41 -4.20
C SER A 98 10.35 8.09 -3.35
N PHE A 99 11.30 9.03 -3.21
CA PHE A 99 12.48 8.88 -2.36
C PHE A 99 12.12 8.77 -0.87
N ILE A 100 11.22 9.64 -0.38
CA ILE A 100 10.73 9.57 1.00
C ILE A 100 10.09 8.20 1.25
N PHE A 101 9.19 7.79 0.36
CA PHE A 101 8.48 6.53 0.50
C PHE A 101 9.42 5.33 0.59
N ILE A 102 10.28 5.18 -0.42
CA ILE A 102 11.14 3.99 -0.50
C ILE A 102 12.21 3.95 0.60
N THR A 103 12.74 5.12 0.99
CA THR A 103 13.73 5.19 2.08
C THR A 103 13.11 4.75 3.40
N CYS A 104 11.91 5.24 3.74
CA CYS A 104 11.18 4.79 4.94
C CYS A 104 10.85 3.29 4.89
N ALA A 105 10.48 2.77 3.71
CA ALA A 105 10.23 1.34 3.53
C ALA A 105 11.50 0.50 3.75
N PHE A 106 12.68 0.97 3.30
CA PHE A 106 13.96 0.30 3.57
C PHE A 106 14.33 0.34 5.05
N VAL A 107 14.10 1.47 5.74
CA VAL A 107 14.28 1.55 7.21
C VAL A 107 13.38 0.54 7.91
N PHE A 108 12.11 0.45 7.50
CA PHE A 108 11.14 -0.47 8.07
C PHE A 108 11.55 -1.94 7.84
N LEU A 109 11.90 -2.31 6.61
CA LEU A 109 12.32 -3.67 6.28
C LEU A 109 13.61 -4.08 6.99
N ARG A 110 14.54 -3.14 7.18
CA ARG A 110 15.77 -3.38 7.92
C ARG A 110 15.51 -3.84 9.36
N SER A 111 14.40 -3.43 9.97
CA SER A 111 14.05 -3.83 11.35
C SER A 111 13.83 -5.34 11.51
N PHE A 112 13.58 -6.08 10.43
CA PHE A 112 13.37 -7.54 10.43
C PHE A 112 14.66 -8.35 10.19
N GLY A 113 15.80 -7.70 9.93
CA GLY A 113 17.08 -8.38 9.68
C GLY A 113 16.96 -9.41 8.53
N THR A 114 17.52 -10.62 8.74
CA THR A 114 17.54 -11.69 7.73
C THR A 114 16.17 -12.14 7.27
N GLN A 115 15.13 -11.99 8.10
CA GLN A 115 13.77 -12.39 7.78
C GLN A 115 13.19 -11.54 6.63
N SER A 116 13.71 -10.32 6.42
CA SER A 116 13.28 -9.44 5.33
C SER A 116 13.84 -9.82 3.95
N THR A 117 14.65 -10.87 3.85
CA THR A 117 15.31 -11.29 2.59
C THR A 117 14.35 -11.31 1.40
N TYR A 118 13.17 -11.89 1.56
CA TYR A 118 12.16 -11.98 0.49
C TYR A 118 11.09 -10.89 0.56
N MET A 119 11.09 -10.03 1.59
CA MET A 119 10.10 -8.96 1.70
C MET A 119 10.36 -7.85 0.69
N TYR A 120 11.63 -7.62 0.30
CA TYR A 120 12.00 -6.58 -0.66
C TYR A 120 11.39 -6.81 -2.04
N CYS A 121 11.38 -8.02 -2.56
CA CYS A 121 10.79 -8.30 -3.87
C CYS A 121 9.25 -8.12 -3.88
N PHE A 122 8.59 -8.38 -2.74
CA PHE A 122 7.14 -8.20 -2.61
C PHE A 122 6.73 -6.78 -2.22
N LEU A 123 7.68 -5.93 -1.81
CA LEU A 123 7.42 -4.52 -1.52
C LEU A 123 6.82 -3.80 -2.73
N LEU A 124 7.37 -4.02 -3.93
CA LEU A 124 6.91 -3.36 -5.16
C LEU A 124 5.43 -3.63 -5.45
N PRO A 125 5.00 -4.89 -5.67
CA PRO A 125 3.59 -5.16 -5.97
C PRO A 125 2.64 -4.74 -4.83
N ALA A 126 3.12 -4.69 -3.59
CA ALA A 126 2.29 -4.30 -2.46
C ALA A 126 2.09 -2.79 -2.35
N THR A 127 3.04 -2.00 -2.78
CA THR A 127 3.08 -0.56 -2.48
C THR A 127 2.96 0.34 -3.70
N LEU A 128 3.08 -0.20 -4.92
CA LEU A 128 3.11 0.60 -6.13
C LEU A 128 1.86 1.48 -6.27
N SER A 129 0.66 0.93 -6.09
CA SER A 129 -0.59 1.69 -6.17
C SER A 129 -0.63 2.86 -5.17
N ILE A 130 -0.23 2.63 -3.90
CA ILE A 130 -0.23 3.68 -2.87
C ILE A 130 0.79 4.76 -3.19
N SER A 131 1.99 4.38 -3.63
CA SER A 131 3.08 5.34 -3.87
C SER A 131 2.95 6.11 -5.18
N THR A 132 2.19 5.60 -6.15
CA THR A 132 2.05 6.25 -7.46
C THR A 132 0.70 6.88 -7.69
N THR A 133 -0.39 6.25 -7.30
CA THR A 133 -1.75 6.77 -7.47
C THR A 133 -2.14 7.71 -6.33
N PHE A 134 -1.87 7.32 -5.08
CA PHE A 134 -2.25 8.07 -3.88
C PHE A 134 -1.03 8.73 -3.23
N ILE A 135 -0.37 9.67 -3.94
CA ILE A 135 0.93 10.25 -3.55
C ILE A 135 0.94 10.75 -2.10
N ARG A 136 -0.04 11.57 -1.70
CA ARG A 136 -0.13 12.13 -0.35
C ARG A 136 -0.29 11.03 0.71
N GLN A 137 -1.16 10.06 0.43
CA GLN A 137 -1.34 8.88 1.28
C GLN A 137 -0.07 8.05 1.31
N GLY A 138 0.65 7.93 0.18
CA GLY A 138 1.93 7.24 0.07
C GLY A 138 2.99 7.86 1.00
N VAL A 139 3.17 9.19 0.96
CA VAL A 139 4.11 9.89 1.85
C VAL A 139 3.68 9.76 3.32
N GLY A 140 2.39 9.94 3.63
CA GLY A 140 1.87 9.69 4.98
C GLY A 140 2.13 8.26 5.46
N THR A 141 1.93 7.28 4.59
CA THR A 141 2.21 5.87 4.86
C THR A 141 3.70 5.61 5.05
N ALA A 142 4.58 6.30 4.34
CA ALA A 142 6.03 6.21 4.55
C ALA A 142 6.42 6.56 6.00
N PHE A 143 5.90 7.68 6.50
CA PHE A 143 6.11 8.05 7.90
C PHE A 143 5.42 7.08 8.88
N MET A 144 4.27 6.52 8.52
CA MET A 144 3.65 5.46 9.31
C MET A 144 4.56 4.21 9.42
N LEU A 145 5.20 3.78 8.33
CA LEU A 145 6.19 2.69 8.36
C LEU A 145 7.34 3.01 9.35
N LEU A 146 7.83 4.25 9.35
CA LEU A 146 8.86 4.68 10.29
C LEU A 146 8.35 4.70 11.73
N ALA A 147 7.10 5.16 11.96
CA ALA A 147 6.47 5.09 13.28
C ALA A 147 6.37 3.65 13.81
N LEU A 148 6.09 2.68 12.93
CA LEU A 148 6.08 1.26 13.31
C LEU A 148 7.45 0.73 13.72
N VAL A 149 8.55 1.23 13.14
CA VAL A 149 9.90 0.91 13.59
C VAL A 149 10.13 1.40 15.02
N PHE A 150 9.69 2.60 15.35
CA PHE A 150 9.77 3.13 16.71
C PHE A 150 8.84 2.39 17.68
N LEU A 151 7.65 1.98 17.25
CA LEU A 151 6.73 1.15 18.01
C LEU A 151 7.38 -0.21 18.41
N GLN A 152 7.99 -0.90 17.43
CA GLN A 152 8.69 -2.17 17.67
C GLN A 152 9.83 -2.02 18.68
N ASN A 153 10.54 -0.91 18.61
CA ASN A 153 11.66 -0.58 19.50
C ASN A 153 11.22 0.08 20.82
N LYS A 154 9.90 0.19 21.09
CA LYS A 154 9.33 0.83 22.29
C LYS A 154 9.74 2.30 22.50
N LYS A 155 10.07 3.00 21.40
CA LYS A 155 10.44 4.42 21.41
C LYS A 155 9.20 5.29 21.22
N TRP A 156 8.34 5.34 22.23
CA TRP A 156 7.00 5.90 22.18
C TRP A 156 6.94 7.38 21.76
N ILE A 157 7.88 8.21 22.25
CA ILE A 157 7.94 9.65 21.92
C ILE A 157 8.24 9.82 20.44
N TYR A 158 9.26 9.13 19.91
CA TYR A 158 9.60 9.21 18.48
C TYR A 158 8.48 8.64 17.60
N MET A 159 7.83 7.57 18.04
CA MET A 159 6.65 7.03 17.37
C MET A 159 5.54 8.10 17.26
N GLY A 160 5.23 8.79 18.38
CA GLY A 160 4.21 9.83 18.41
C GLY A 160 4.54 11.01 17.50
N ILE A 161 5.79 11.51 17.53
CA ILE A 161 6.25 12.61 16.67
C ILE A 161 6.07 12.22 15.19
N VAL A 162 6.54 11.04 14.80
CA VAL A 162 6.47 10.58 13.40
C VAL A 162 5.04 10.28 12.97
N ALA A 163 4.18 9.82 13.88
CA ALA A 163 2.75 9.63 13.61
C ALA A 163 2.03 10.99 13.36
N ILE A 164 2.40 12.04 14.09
CA ILE A 164 1.90 13.40 13.82
C ILE A 164 2.37 13.91 12.45
N ILE A 165 3.62 13.65 12.07
CA ILE A 165 4.11 13.96 10.74
C ILE A 165 3.30 13.19 9.67
N ALA A 166 3.08 11.89 9.85
CA ALA A 166 2.26 11.09 8.94
C ALA A 166 0.85 11.67 8.77
N TYR A 167 0.21 12.06 9.88
CA TYR A 167 -1.09 12.74 9.88
C TYR A 167 -1.09 14.05 9.10
N SER A 168 -0.07 14.87 9.27
CA SER A 168 0.03 16.19 8.60
C SER A 168 0.23 16.09 7.08
N PHE A 169 0.68 14.94 6.57
CA PHE A 169 0.67 14.63 5.13
C PHE A 169 -0.69 14.11 4.66
N HIS A 170 -1.32 13.23 5.45
CA HIS A 170 -2.60 12.64 5.06
C HIS A 170 -3.41 12.18 6.30
N SER A 171 -4.51 12.87 6.55
CA SER A 171 -5.33 12.67 7.77
C SER A 171 -5.83 11.23 7.96
N ALA A 172 -6.17 10.51 6.88
CA ALA A 172 -6.63 9.12 6.98
C ALA A 172 -5.57 8.14 7.55
N THR A 173 -4.28 8.53 7.58
CA THR A 173 -3.22 7.70 8.18
C THR A 173 -3.43 7.49 9.69
N VAL A 174 -4.08 8.43 10.39
CA VAL A 174 -4.40 8.29 11.82
C VAL A 174 -5.30 7.10 12.08
N LEU A 175 -6.34 6.93 11.26
CA LEU A 175 -7.29 5.84 11.45
C LEU A 175 -6.64 4.49 11.15
N THR A 176 -5.87 4.42 10.04
CA THR A 176 -5.08 3.23 9.73
C THR A 176 -4.09 2.90 10.84
N PHE A 177 -3.37 3.90 11.34
CA PHE A 177 -2.41 3.72 12.44
C PHE A 177 -3.10 3.31 13.73
N GLY A 178 -4.28 3.88 14.06
CA GLY A 178 -5.11 3.49 15.20
C GLY A 178 -5.52 2.02 15.15
N ILE A 179 -5.94 1.51 14.00
CA ILE A 179 -6.25 0.09 13.79
C ILE A 179 -5.00 -0.77 14.04
N ILE A 180 -3.85 -0.38 13.50
CA ILE A 180 -2.59 -1.10 13.69
C ILE A 180 -2.20 -1.13 15.18
N LEU A 181 -2.31 0.00 15.88
CA LEU A 181 -2.04 0.06 17.33
C LEU A 181 -3.02 -0.83 18.11
N GLY A 182 -4.32 -0.80 17.79
CA GLY A 182 -5.31 -1.69 18.39
C GLY A 182 -4.92 -3.15 18.25
N ILE A 183 -4.56 -3.59 17.04
CA ILE A 183 -4.10 -4.95 16.77
C ILE A 183 -2.79 -5.24 17.54
N PHE A 184 -1.83 -4.31 17.51
CA PHE A 184 -0.55 -4.48 18.21
C PHE A 184 -0.73 -4.67 19.72
N PHE A 185 -1.65 -3.95 20.37
CA PHE A 185 -1.86 -4.05 21.80
C PHE A 185 -2.79 -5.19 22.21
N LEU A 186 -3.83 -5.45 21.43
CA LEU A 186 -4.89 -6.39 21.82
C LEU A 186 -4.66 -7.81 21.31
N ILE A 187 -4.03 -8.01 20.14
CA ILE A 187 -3.94 -9.31 19.50
C ILE A 187 -2.48 -9.80 19.50
N LYS A 188 -2.09 -10.57 20.53
CA LYS A 188 -0.71 -11.05 20.74
C LYS A 188 -0.39 -12.38 20.05
N LYS A 189 -1.39 -13.08 19.54
CA LYS A 189 -1.23 -14.36 18.83
C LYS A 189 -1.67 -14.20 17.38
N PRO A 190 -1.11 -14.98 16.44
CA PRO A 190 -1.60 -14.95 15.07
C PRO A 190 -3.06 -15.40 15.02
N ILE A 191 -3.89 -14.65 14.29
CA ILE A 191 -5.29 -15.02 14.07
C ILE A 191 -5.31 -16.37 13.33
N HIS A 192 -6.08 -17.31 13.88
CA HIS A 192 -6.13 -18.66 13.34
C HIS A 192 -6.86 -18.68 11.99
N TYR A 193 -6.31 -19.40 11.00
CA TYR A 193 -6.89 -19.46 9.66
C TYR A 193 -8.33 -20.04 9.65
N ALA A 194 -8.67 -20.94 10.60
CA ALA A 194 -10.03 -21.45 10.74
C ALA A 194 -11.06 -20.40 11.20
N ILE A 195 -10.60 -19.23 11.64
CA ILE A 195 -11.45 -18.06 11.98
C ILE A 195 -11.39 -17.07 10.81
N SER A 196 -10.19 -16.70 10.37
CA SER A 196 -10.03 -15.65 9.36
C SER A 196 -10.59 -16.03 7.98
N ILE A 197 -10.43 -17.31 7.55
CA ILE A 197 -10.92 -17.74 6.24
C ILE A 197 -12.45 -17.72 6.18
N PRO A 198 -13.21 -18.33 7.11
CA PRO A 198 -14.67 -18.25 7.08
C PRO A 198 -15.21 -16.81 7.15
N ILE A 199 -14.64 -15.96 8.00
CA ILE A 199 -15.05 -14.54 8.10
C ILE A 199 -14.78 -13.84 6.77
N TYR A 200 -13.61 -14.03 6.16
CA TYR A 200 -13.28 -13.45 4.87
C TYR A 200 -14.25 -13.93 3.76
N LEU A 201 -14.54 -15.23 3.71
CA LEU A 201 -15.47 -15.81 2.72
C LEU A 201 -16.90 -15.30 2.93
N PHE A 202 -17.33 -15.14 4.18
CA PHE A 202 -18.62 -14.54 4.50
C PHE A 202 -18.76 -13.14 3.90
N PHE A 203 -17.80 -12.24 4.16
CA PHE A 203 -17.82 -10.89 3.60
C PHE A 203 -17.59 -10.83 2.08
N THR A 204 -17.00 -11.87 1.49
CA THR A 204 -16.75 -11.90 0.04
C THR A 204 -17.93 -12.40 -0.76
N PHE A 205 -18.70 -13.40 -0.26
CA PHE A 205 -19.67 -14.16 -1.05
C PHE A 205 -21.09 -14.15 -0.48
N ILE A 206 -21.25 -13.84 0.80
CA ILE A 206 -22.57 -13.92 1.49
C ILE A 206 -23.07 -12.54 1.91
N TYR A 207 -22.15 -11.69 2.37
CA TYR A 207 -22.51 -10.39 2.88
C TYR A 207 -22.94 -9.46 1.75
N ASP A 208 -24.13 -8.90 1.88
CA ASP A 208 -24.61 -7.86 0.97
C ASP A 208 -24.26 -6.49 1.55
N ILE A 209 -23.49 -5.72 0.80
CA ILE A 209 -23.04 -4.40 1.19
C ILE A 209 -24.20 -3.40 1.29
N GLY A 210 -25.31 -3.64 0.59
CA GLY A 210 -26.55 -2.87 0.72
C GLY A 210 -27.05 -2.79 2.17
N ASN A 211 -26.76 -3.83 2.98
CA ASN A 211 -27.10 -3.82 4.42
C ASN A 211 -26.28 -2.79 5.23
N THR A 212 -25.30 -2.12 4.66
CA THR A 212 -24.54 -1.03 5.32
C THR A 212 -24.95 0.37 4.91
N ALA A 213 -25.93 0.52 4.02
CA ALA A 213 -26.42 1.84 3.59
C ALA A 213 -26.92 2.68 4.79
N PHE A 214 -27.46 2.02 5.86
CA PHE A 214 -27.83 2.70 7.10
C PHE A 214 -26.66 3.47 7.76
N LEU A 215 -25.41 3.14 7.43
CA LEU A 215 -24.25 3.88 7.92
C LEU A 215 -24.24 5.32 7.40
N ALA A 216 -24.76 5.58 6.20
CA ALA A 216 -24.87 6.93 5.66
C ALA A 216 -25.76 7.79 6.57
N ASP A 217 -26.97 7.30 6.87
CA ASP A 217 -27.93 7.98 7.73
C ASP A 217 -27.38 8.17 9.15
N PHE A 218 -26.73 7.13 9.69
CA PHE A 218 -26.12 7.20 11.02
C PHE A 218 -24.97 8.24 11.06
N LEU A 219 -24.11 8.26 10.05
CA LEU A 219 -23.00 9.19 9.99
C LEU A 219 -23.50 10.63 9.84
N GLU A 220 -24.48 10.87 8.99
CA GLU A 220 -25.10 12.19 8.80
C GLU A 220 -25.76 12.70 10.08
N GLN A 221 -26.49 11.83 10.79
CA GLN A 221 -27.30 12.22 11.94
C GLN A 221 -26.46 12.37 13.22
N TYR A 222 -25.43 11.54 13.43
CA TYR A 222 -24.75 11.41 14.73
C TYR A 222 -23.28 11.82 14.72
N VAL A 223 -22.66 11.98 13.55
CA VAL A 223 -21.21 12.24 13.45
C VAL A 223 -20.96 13.63 12.91
N HIS A 224 -20.78 14.60 13.81
CA HIS A 224 -20.42 15.96 13.46
C HIS A 224 -18.92 16.18 13.65
N LEU A 225 -18.13 15.91 12.60
CA LEU A 225 -16.69 16.09 12.58
C LEU A 225 -16.38 17.36 11.76
N GLY A 226 -15.75 18.35 12.37
CA GLY A 226 -15.39 19.58 11.66
C GLY A 226 -14.45 19.41 10.48
N GLY A 227 -14.33 20.43 9.65
CA GLY A 227 -13.39 20.48 8.52
C GLY A 227 -13.77 19.55 7.35
N LYS A 228 -12.78 18.92 6.74
CA LYS A 228 -12.99 18.05 5.59
C LYS A 228 -13.89 16.85 5.85
N PHE A 229 -13.87 16.33 7.08
CA PHE A 229 -14.76 15.23 7.48
C PHE A 229 -16.23 15.64 7.45
N GLN A 230 -16.53 16.89 7.78
CA GLN A 230 -17.89 17.41 7.68
C GLN A 230 -18.41 17.39 6.24
N SER A 231 -17.58 17.77 5.28
CA SER A 231 -17.95 17.69 3.85
C SER A 231 -18.25 16.26 3.37
N TYR A 232 -17.63 15.25 3.95
CA TYR A 232 -17.96 13.84 3.67
C TYR A 232 -19.28 13.44 4.34
N MET A 233 -19.57 13.98 5.53
CA MET A 233 -20.84 13.70 6.22
C MET A 233 -22.02 14.41 5.54
N ASP A 234 -21.82 15.67 5.13
CA ASP A 234 -22.83 16.44 4.39
C ASP A 234 -23.17 15.81 3.02
N ASN A 235 -22.31 14.96 2.50
CA ASN A 235 -22.50 14.19 1.29
C ASN A 235 -22.47 12.66 1.57
N SER A 236 -23.01 12.25 2.71
CA SER A 236 -22.95 10.85 3.18
C SER A 236 -23.56 9.87 2.19
N GLU A 237 -24.66 10.21 1.54
CA GLU A 237 -25.30 9.39 0.51
C GLU A 237 -24.36 9.10 -0.68
N LYS A 238 -23.59 10.09 -1.14
CA LYS A 238 -22.60 9.93 -2.22
C LYS A 238 -21.44 9.01 -1.82
N TRP A 239 -21.06 8.99 -0.53
CA TRP A 239 -19.87 8.26 -0.07
C TRP A 239 -20.18 6.92 0.58
N PHE A 240 -21.39 6.76 1.15
CA PHE A 240 -21.76 5.60 1.97
C PHE A 240 -23.20 5.08 1.67
N GLY A 241 -24.01 5.80 0.88
CA GLY A 241 -25.39 5.45 0.58
C GLY A 241 -25.54 4.50 -0.61
N GLU A 242 -26.80 4.32 -1.04
CA GLU A 242 -27.13 3.46 -2.18
C GLU A 242 -26.52 3.96 -3.49
N THR A 243 -26.41 5.27 -3.68
CA THR A 243 -25.74 5.88 -4.85
C THR A 243 -24.28 5.45 -4.95
N ALA A 244 -23.57 5.45 -3.81
CA ALA A 244 -22.18 4.97 -3.75
C ALA A 244 -22.08 3.49 -4.15
N ILE A 245 -23.07 2.68 -3.81
CA ILE A 245 -23.10 1.25 -4.13
C ILE A 245 -23.39 1.01 -5.60
N GLN A 246 -24.28 1.81 -6.21
CA GLN A 246 -24.69 1.65 -7.62
C GLN A 246 -23.62 2.12 -8.62
N GLU A 247 -22.91 3.20 -8.30
CA GLU A 247 -21.88 3.78 -9.16
C GLU A 247 -20.56 3.02 -9.14
N GLN A 248 -20.43 2.03 -8.25
CA GLN A 248 -19.14 1.42 -8.02
C GLN A 248 -18.85 0.15 -8.79
N TYR A 249 -17.55 0.03 -9.00
CA TYR A 249 -16.84 -1.03 -9.69
C TYR A 249 -17.15 -2.41 -9.09
N THR A 250 -17.99 -3.18 -9.73
CA THR A 250 -18.18 -4.58 -9.35
C THR A 250 -17.01 -5.42 -9.86
N GLN A 251 -16.24 -5.96 -8.94
CA GLN A 251 -15.17 -6.89 -9.28
C GLN A 251 -15.77 -8.16 -9.89
N GLY A 252 -15.41 -8.49 -11.12
CA GLY A 252 -15.88 -9.71 -11.78
C GLY A 252 -15.54 -10.97 -10.98
N LEU A 253 -16.36 -12.02 -11.13
CA LEU A 253 -16.23 -13.29 -10.38
C LEU A 253 -14.81 -13.88 -10.47
N PHE A 254 -14.21 -13.87 -11.65
CA PHE A 254 -12.85 -14.40 -11.85
C PHE A 254 -11.80 -13.64 -11.02
N ALA A 255 -11.86 -12.31 -11.03
CA ALA A 255 -10.95 -11.47 -10.24
C ALA A 255 -11.18 -11.65 -8.73
N THR A 256 -12.43 -11.83 -8.31
CA THR A 256 -12.79 -12.13 -6.93
C THR A 256 -12.25 -13.49 -6.48
N LEU A 257 -12.40 -14.53 -7.29
CA LEU A 257 -11.88 -15.88 -6.97
C LEU A 257 -10.35 -15.90 -6.90
N THR A 258 -9.68 -15.30 -7.89
CA THR A 258 -8.21 -15.28 -7.92
C THR A 258 -7.60 -14.48 -6.77
N SER A 259 -8.16 -13.32 -6.43
CA SER A 259 -7.75 -12.56 -5.25
C SER A 259 -8.04 -13.30 -3.95
N SER A 260 -9.17 -14.00 -3.87
CA SER A 260 -9.53 -14.78 -2.69
C SER A 260 -8.55 -15.94 -2.46
N LEU A 261 -8.16 -16.65 -3.51
CA LEU A 261 -7.14 -17.71 -3.41
C LEU A 261 -5.80 -17.15 -2.89
N PHE A 262 -5.40 -15.98 -3.34
CA PHE A 262 -4.20 -15.30 -2.85
C PHE A 262 -4.31 -14.96 -1.36
N TYR A 263 -5.41 -14.35 -0.91
CA TYR A 263 -5.58 -13.95 0.49
C TYR A 263 -5.69 -15.16 1.42
N ILE A 264 -6.43 -16.18 1.01
CA ILE A 264 -6.54 -17.45 1.75
C ILE A 264 -5.17 -18.13 1.87
N SER A 265 -4.36 -18.10 0.80
CA SER A 265 -2.99 -18.62 0.84
C SER A 265 -2.14 -17.90 1.88
N ILE A 266 -2.23 -16.56 1.96
CA ILE A 266 -1.52 -15.77 2.98
C ILE A 266 -2.03 -16.12 4.39
N PHE A 267 -3.35 -16.24 4.61
CA PHE A 267 -3.92 -16.56 5.92
C PHE A 267 -3.45 -17.93 6.41
N TYR A 268 -3.54 -18.95 5.55
CA TYR A 268 -3.15 -20.30 5.91
C TYR A 268 -1.63 -20.42 6.09
N LEU A 269 -0.86 -20.04 5.08
CA LEU A 269 0.60 -20.20 5.11
C LEU A 269 1.28 -19.26 6.11
N GLY A 270 0.80 -18.04 6.26
CA GLY A 270 1.30 -17.09 7.25
C GLY A 270 1.13 -17.63 8.68
N TYR A 271 -0.05 -18.19 8.97
CA TYR A 271 -0.28 -18.86 10.25
C TYR A 271 0.67 -20.06 10.46
N GLN A 272 0.83 -20.93 9.44
CA GLN A 272 1.73 -22.08 9.53
C GLN A 272 3.20 -21.64 9.68
N ALA A 273 3.64 -20.62 8.96
CA ALA A 273 4.99 -20.07 9.07
C ALA A 273 5.25 -19.53 10.49
N LEU A 274 4.28 -18.83 11.07
CA LEU A 274 4.36 -18.32 12.45
C LEU A 274 4.26 -19.44 13.52
N LYS A 275 3.68 -20.59 13.17
CA LYS A 275 3.70 -21.78 14.04
C LYS A 275 5.07 -22.45 14.05
N ILE A 276 5.73 -22.52 12.89
CA ILE A 276 7.11 -23.07 12.75
C ILE A 276 8.08 -22.13 13.45
N ARG A 277 8.02 -20.86 13.13
CA ARG A 277 8.96 -19.86 13.66
C ARG A 277 8.20 -18.64 14.16
N LYS A 278 8.16 -18.48 15.48
CA LYS A 278 7.46 -17.36 16.14
C LYS A 278 8.30 -16.09 16.06
N ASP A 279 7.71 -15.03 15.52
CA ASP A 279 8.27 -13.69 15.58
C ASP A 279 7.16 -12.67 15.92
N LYS A 280 7.38 -11.89 16.99
CA LYS A 280 6.37 -10.97 17.51
C LYS A 280 6.08 -9.82 16.54
N ALA A 281 7.10 -9.35 15.83
CA ALA A 281 6.95 -8.27 14.87
C ALA A 281 6.17 -8.74 13.63
N ILE A 282 6.39 -9.98 13.20
CA ILE A 282 5.63 -10.57 12.10
C ILE A 282 4.19 -10.91 12.51
N VAL A 283 3.97 -11.36 13.76
CA VAL A 283 2.63 -11.71 14.26
C VAL A 283 1.65 -10.55 14.14
N TYR A 284 2.01 -9.36 14.65
CA TYR A 284 1.05 -8.25 14.57
C TYR A 284 0.82 -7.77 13.13
N LEU A 285 1.85 -7.76 12.28
CA LEU A 285 1.71 -7.37 10.87
C LEU A 285 0.90 -8.41 10.07
N PHE A 286 1.06 -9.69 10.37
CA PHE A 286 0.18 -10.71 9.83
C PHE A 286 -1.29 -10.46 10.21
N ASN A 287 -1.55 -10.13 11.47
CA ASN A 287 -2.89 -9.82 11.95
C ASN A 287 -3.44 -8.53 11.30
N VAL A 288 -2.59 -7.52 11.06
CA VAL A 288 -2.96 -6.31 10.30
C VAL A 288 -3.38 -6.66 8.88
N VAL A 289 -2.65 -7.53 8.21
CA VAL A 289 -2.98 -7.98 6.85
C VAL A 289 -4.29 -8.76 6.82
N VAL A 290 -4.48 -9.68 7.77
CA VAL A 290 -5.75 -10.44 7.91
C VAL A 290 -6.92 -9.48 8.09
N ALA A 291 -6.80 -8.53 9.03
CA ALA A 291 -7.84 -7.52 9.26
C ALA A 291 -8.04 -6.62 8.03
N GLY A 292 -6.96 -6.19 7.38
CA GLY A 292 -7.01 -5.35 6.18
C GLY A 292 -7.77 -6.02 5.02
N PHE A 293 -7.54 -7.30 4.78
CA PHE A 293 -8.25 -8.03 3.72
C PHE A 293 -9.72 -8.31 4.06
N ILE A 294 -10.04 -8.57 5.32
CA ILE A 294 -11.44 -8.73 5.77
C ILE A 294 -12.18 -7.40 5.68
N LEU A 295 -11.62 -6.33 6.22
CA LEU A 295 -12.20 -4.98 6.16
C LEU A 295 -12.37 -4.52 4.71
N TYR A 296 -11.41 -4.81 3.83
CA TYR A 296 -11.53 -4.49 2.42
C TYR A 296 -12.79 -5.10 1.81
N ARG A 297 -13.08 -6.38 2.08
CA ARG A 297 -14.29 -7.03 1.56
C ARG A 297 -15.58 -6.48 2.18
N MET A 298 -15.50 -6.08 3.44
CA MET A 298 -16.62 -5.48 4.15
C MET A 298 -17.01 -4.09 3.60
N VAL A 299 -16.01 -3.29 3.17
CA VAL A 299 -16.22 -1.90 2.73
C VAL A 299 -15.88 -1.67 1.26
N TYR A 300 -15.83 -2.72 0.47
CA TYR A 300 -15.33 -2.71 -0.91
C TYR A 300 -15.98 -1.64 -1.79
N SER A 301 -17.28 -1.42 -1.66
CA SER A 301 -18.02 -0.44 -2.44
C SER A 301 -17.88 1.01 -1.94
N PHE A 302 -17.32 1.24 -0.76
CA PHE A 302 -17.14 2.59 -0.23
C PHE A 302 -15.73 3.10 -0.53
N GLU A 303 -15.56 3.92 -1.55
CA GLU A 303 -14.25 4.37 -2.03
C GLU A 303 -13.38 4.95 -0.91
N LEU A 304 -13.96 5.80 -0.05
CA LEU A 304 -13.23 6.43 1.06
C LEU A 304 -12.69 5.40 2.06
N LEU A 305 -13.53 4.45 2.50
CA LEU A 305 -13.15 3.40 3.43
C LEU A 305 -12.20 2.39 2.77
N ASN A 306 -12.41 2.12 1.48
CA ASN A 306 -11.55 1.25 0.71
C ASN A 306 -10.12 1.78 0.63
N ARG A 307 -9.92 3.08 0.38
CA ARG A 307 -8.59 3.73 0.39
C ARG A 307 -7.86 3.53 1.72
N MET A 308 -8.58 3.50 2.84
CA MET A 308 -7.98 3.22 4.17
C MET A 308 -7.55 1.76 4.30
N THR A 309 -8.38 0.82 3.80
CA THR A 309 -8.04 -0.60 3.85
C THR A 309 -6.83 -0.95 2.97
N LEU A 310 -6.59 -0.23 1.88
CA LEU A 310 -5.41 -0.38 1.03
C LEU A 310 -4.11 -0.19 1.84
N SER A 311 -4.08 0.78 2.75
CA SER A 311 -2.92 1.00 3.63
C SER A 311 -2.68 -0.14 4.63
N LEU A 312 -3.72 -0.92 4.99
CA LEU A 312 -3.57 -2.13 5.81
C LEU A 312 -3.16 -3.33 4.96
N GLN A 313 -3.77 -3.47 3.78
CA GLN A 313 -3.50 -4.56 2.85
C GLN A 313 -2.06 -4.55 2.36
N MET A 314 -1.51 -3.37 2.06
CA MET A 314 -0.14 -3.26 1.51
C MET A 314 0.89 -4.02 2.34
N PHE A 315 0.68 -4.17 3.65
CA PHE A 315 1.59 -4.92 4.52
C PHE A 315 1.73 -6.40 4.15
N TYR A 316 0.96 -6.93 3.17
CA TYR A 316 1.06 -8.33 2.77
C TYR A 316 2.47 -8.74 2.32
N PHE A 317 3.32 -7.78 1.89
CA PHE A 317 4.71 -8.08 1.57
C PHE A 317 5.50 -8.65 2.76
N VAL A 318 5.10 -8.32 4.00
CA VAL A 318 5.75 -8.82 5.21
C VAL A 318 5.42 -10.30 5.43
N PRO A 319 4.14 -10.72 5.65
CA PRO A 319 3.85 -12.15 5.83
C PRO A 319 4.17 -12.97 4.59
N LEU A 320 4.01 -12.43 3.37
CA LEU A 320 4.37 -13.17 2.16
C LEU A 320 5.89 -13.41 2.07
N GLY A 321 6.71 -12.38 2.28
CA GLY A 321 8.17 -12.53 2.33
C GLY A 321 8.62 -13.47 3.45
N TYR A 322 7.93 -13.44 4.61
CA TYR A 322 8.19 -14.34 5.71
C TYR A 322 7.82 -15.81 5.40
N ILE A 323 6.71 -16.04 4.68
CA ILE A 323 6.33 -17.37 4.17
C ILE A 323 7.47 -17.94 3.31
N PHE A 324 8.02 -17.14 2.40
CA PHE A 324 9.16 -17.55 1.57
C PHE A 324 10.41 -17.83 2.42
N TYR A 325 10.70 -16.96 3.40
CA TYR A 325 11.84 -17.15 4.29
C TYR A 325 11.74 -18.50 5.03
N VAL A 326 10.60 -18.80 5.66
CA VAL A 326 10.38 -20.06 6.38
C VAL A 326 10.40 -21.27 5.42
N TYR A 327 9.84 -21.13 4.22
CA TYR A 327 9.89 -22.19 3.22
C TYR A 327 11.31 -22.58 2.83
N PHE A 328 12.18 -21.60 2.60
CA PHE A 328 13.55 -21.89 2.16
C PHE A 328 14.50 -22.23 3.31
N GLN A 329 14.22 -21.79 4.54
CA GLN A 329 15.09 -22.04 5.69
C GLN A 329 14.62 -23.23 6.53
N ASP A 330 13.34 -23.28 6.88
CA ASP A 330 12.85 -24.20 7.91
C ASP A 330 12.06 -25.41 7.35
N CYS A 331 11.38 -25.27 6.18
CA CYS A 331 10.64 -26.38 5.58
C CYS A 331 11.51 -27.41 4.87
N GLN A 332 12.82 -27.23 4.84
CA GLN A 332 13.76 -28.25 4.32
C GLN A 332 14.05 -29.33 5.39
N GLU A 333 13.75 -29.05 6.66
CA GLU A 333 13.95 -29.97 7.75
C GLU A 333 12.91 -31.10 7.72
N PRO A 334 13.29 -32.36 8.13
CA PRO A 334 12.41 -33.53 8.08
C PRO A 334 11.09 -33.36 8.83
N GLU A 335 11.11 -32.65 9.97
CA GLU A 335 9.94 -32.38 10.80
C GLU A 335 8.85 -31.57 10.09
N ASN A 336 9.25 -30.69 9.17
CA ASN A 336 8.38 -29.78 8.46
C ASN A 336 8.06 -30.25 7.02
N TYR A 337 8.57 -31.43 6.60
CA TYR A 337 8.46 -31.90 5.22
C TYR A 337 7.00 -32.05 4.72
N ARG A 338 6.08 -32.45 5.61
CA ARG A 338 4.65 -32.55 5.26
C ARG A 338 4.05 -31.21 4.85
N LEU A 339 4.50 -30.11 5.49
CA LEU A 339 4.02 -28.77 5.18
C LEU A 339 4.63 -28.21 3.88
N LYS A 340 5.79 -28.72 3.46
CA LYS A 340 6.51 -28.27 2.25
C LYS A 340 5.64 -28.29 0.99
N LYS A 341 4.79 -29.31 0.84
CA LYS A 341 3.86 -29.41 -0.29
C LYS A 341 2.84 -28.27 -0.29
N TYR A 342 2.25 -27.96 0.87
CA TYR A 342 1.25 -26.89 1.01
C TYR A 342 1.89 -25.52 0.79
N PHE A 343 3.10 -25.31 1.34
CA PHE A 343 3.86 -24.07 1.08
C PHE A 343 4.13 -23.90 -0.41
N ARG A 344 4.58 -24.93 -1.10
CA ARG A 344 4.84 -24.85 -2.55
C ARG A 344 3.58 -24.49 -3.34
N ILE A 345 2.45 -25.12 -3.05
CA ILE A 345 1.17 -24.80 -3.72
C ILE A 345 0.77 -23.34 -3.46
N GLY A 346 0.73 -22.90 -2.21
CA GLY A 346 0.30 -21.55 -1.89
C GLY A 346 1.28 -20.47 -2.37
N ILE A 347 2.58 -20.73 -2.39
CA ILE A 347 3.59 -19.88 -3.03
C ILE A 347 3.32 -19.74 -4.53
N THR A 348 3.07 -20.87 -5.23
CA THR A 348 2.74 -20.85 -6.66
C THR A 348 1.47 -20.05 -6.93
N VAL A 349 0.42 -20.23 -6.13
CA VAL A 349 -0.82 -19.44 -6.24
C VAL A 349 -0.55 -17.95 -6.02
N SER A 350 0.25 -17.61 -5.01
CA SER A 350 0.59 -16.22 -4.71
C SER A 350 1.39 -15.56 -5.84
N LEU A 351 2.37 -16.28 -6.40
CA LEU A 351 3.16 -15.77 -7.53
C LEU A 351 2.31 -15.62 -8.79
N ALA A 352 1.43 -16.59 -9.08
CA ALA A 352 0.53 -16.53 -10.22
C ALA A 352 -0.43 -15.32 -10.11
N TYR A 353 -1.00 -15.10 -8.93
CA TYR A 353 -1.85 -13.93 -8.68
C TYR A 353 -1.09 -12.62 -8.87
N LEU A 354 0.10 -12.50 -8.29
CA LEU A 354 0.91 -11.28 -8.43
C LEU A 354 1.31 -11.03 -9.88
N PHE A 355 1.64 -12.07 -10.62
CA PHE A 355 1.94 -11.95 -12.05
C PHE A 355 0.72 -11.46 -12.84
N MET A 356 -0.47 -12.01 -12.59
CA MET A 356 -1.71 -11.55 -13.23
C MET A 356 -2.06 -10.12 -12.83
N TYR A 357 -1.89 -9.77 -11.55
CA TYR A 357 -2.14 -8.42 -11.04
C TYR A 357 -1.21 -7.39 -11.71
N TRP A 358 0.08 -7.73 -11.84
CA TRP A 358 1.06 -6.89 -12.53
C TRP A 358 0.80 -6.78 -14.03
N GLY A 359 0.47 -7.89 -14.66
CA GLY A 359 0.04 -7.90 -16.06
C GLY A 359 -1.12 -6.95 -16.27
N ARG A 360 -2.15 -7.06 -15.42
CA ARG A 360 -3.30 -6.14 -15.47
C ARG A 360 -2.90 -4.68 -15.26
N PHE A 361 -2.04 -4.37 -14.29
CA PHE A 361 -1.56 -3.02 -14.06
C PHE A 361 -0.87 -2.43 -15.31
N ILE A 362 -0.04 -3.21 -15.98
CA ILE A 362 0.69 -2.77 -17.17
C ILE A 362 -0.24 -2.66 -18.39
N PHE A 363 -1.12 -3.64 -18.60
CA PHE A 363 -1.94 -3.72 -19.83
C PHE A 363 -3.22 -2.87 -19.79
N LEU A 364 -3.74 -2.52 -18.62
CA LEU A 364 -4.99 -1.76 -18.51
C LEU A 364 -4.78 -0.27 -18.20
N ASN A 365 -3.57 0.18 -17.88
CA ASN A 365 -3.26 1.60 -17.79
C ASN A 365 -2.79 2.10 -19.16
N GLU A 366 -3.71 2.26 -20.09
CA GLU A 366 -3.42 2.74 -21.46
C GLU A 366 -2.77 4.13 -21.48
N GLU A 367 -3.08 4.97 -20.49
CA GLU A 367 -2.54 6.32 -20.32
C GLU A 367 -1.21 6.36 -19.53
N ALA A 368 -0.78 5.23 -18.98
CA ALA A 368 0.44 5.17 -18.18
C ALA A 368 1.68 5.24 -19.08
N ASP A 369 2.50 6.24 -18.87
CA ASP A 369 3.72 6.48 -19.66
C ASP A 369 4.85 7.05 -18.79
N PHE A 370 5.93 7.50 -19.39
CA PHE A 370 7.04 8.18 -18.75
C PHE A 370 7.24 9.58 -19.32
N PHE A 371 7.67 10.52 -18.47
CA PHE A 371 7.78 11.93 -18.81
C PHE A 371 8.66 12.20 -20.04
N TRP A 372 9.67 11.36 -20.33
CA TRP A 372 10.56 11.57 -21.49
C TRP A 372 9.88 11.39 -22.85
N HIS A 373 8.69 10.79 -22.89
CA HIS A 373 7.86 10.74 -24.10
C HIS A 373 7.00 11.99 -24.25
N HIS A 374 6.91 12.82 -23.22
CA HIS A 374 6.03 14.00 -23.14
C HIS A 374 6.81 15.31 -22.90
N LEU A 375 8.10 15.35 -23.25
CA LEU A 375 8.96 16.52 -23.04
C LEU A 375 8.50 17.78 -23.78
N ASN A 376 7.81 17.63 -24.90
CA ASN A 376 7.31 18.73 -25.73
C ASN A 376 5.81 18.97 -25.56
N GLU A 377 5.15 18.29 -24.64
CA GLU A 377 3.72 18.43 -24.42
C GLU A 377 3.42 19.71 -23.64
N TYR A 378 2.61 20.58 -24.24
CA TYR A 378 2.09 21.75 -23.55
C TYR A 378 0.89 21.35 -22.71
N PHE A 379 0.94 21.59 -21.39
CA PHE A 379 -0.15 21.32 -20.49
C PHE A 379 -1.07 22.56 -20.40
N ASP A 380 -2.27 22.45 -20.96
CA ASP A 380 -3.28 23.50 -20.84
C ASP A 380 -4.19 23.23 -19.64
N ILE A 381 -4.06 24.10 -18.61
CA ILE A 381 -4.89 24.01 -17.41
C ILE A 381 -6.37 24.27 -17.69
N ASN A 382 -6.71 25.10 -18.70
CA ASN A 382 -8.10 25.41 -18.98
C ASN A 382 -8.82 24.18 -19.54
N GLU A 383 -8.16 23.43 -20.43
CA GLU A 383 -8.69 22.17 -20.94
C GLU A 383 -8.93 21.16 -19.82
N PHE A 384 -8.03 21.09 -18.83
CA PHE A 384 -8.18 20.22 -17.67
C PHE A 384 -9.31 20.69 -16.73
N LEU A 385 -9.43 21.99 -16.46
CA LEU A 385 -10.50 22.53 -15.62
C LEU A 385 -11.87 22.34 -16.28
N ASP A 386 -11.96 22.49 -17.59
CA ASP A 386 -13.18 22.23 -18.33
C ASP A 386 -13.59 20.74 -18.21
N GLN A 387 -12.65 19.81 -18.28
CA GLN A 387 -12.93 18.39 -18.05
C GLN A 387 -13.44 18.07 -16.64
N ILE A 388 -12.95 18.77 -15.60
CA ILE A 388 -13.43 18.57 -14.22
C ILE A 388 -14.79 19.20 -13.95
N LEU A 389 -15.08 20.35 -14.59
CA LEU A 389 -16.35 21.04 -14.41
C LEU A 389 -17.53 20.35 -15.09
N TYR A 390 -17.25 19.44 -16.02
CA TYR A 390 -18.25 18.62 -16.72
C TYR A 390 -18.37 17.18 -16.17
N LEU A 391 -17.59 16.81 -15.13
CA LEU A 391 -17.72 15.59 -14.35
C LEU A 391 -18.39 15.87 -13.01
#